data_16d8f8652f5e1fad2beced1633f97f23
#
_entry.id   16d8f8652f5e1fad2beced1633f97f23
#
_cell.length_a   1.000
_cell.length_b   1.000
_cell.length_c   1.000
_cell.angle_alpha   90.00
_cell.angle_beta   90.00
_cell.angle_gamma   90.00
#
_symmetry.space_group_name_H-M   'P 1'
#
loop_
_entity.id
_entity.type
_entity.pdbx_description
1 polymer ?
#
loop_
_entity_poly.entity_id
_entity_poly.type
_entity_poly.pdbx_seq_one_letter_code
_entity_poly.pdbx_strand_id
1 'polypeptide(L)'
;MHNVIEYTKASYKTEEQLYVTALNCDQETIYEDMMRTKRRFSKTDGILGFHVIQSFKENEVTPELAHSIGVQLANELWSDKYEVIITTHLNTNHIHNHFCFNSVSYIDGKKYHDCNETYALIRETSDRICEENRLSVIDEKKCPKSKINYNNFYKGQAQKSSYNMIVKEDIDYAIAQAFSYNDFLSILRKMDYTITNRYGKLSVRKEPYKRNIRIERAFGDDYKIENIEKKIYEVSATREPFPEVR
;
A
#
# COMPACT_ATOMS: atom_id res chain seq x y z
N MET A 1 9.77 -6.20 -6.42
CA MET A 1 8.78 -7.21 -5.97
C MET A 1 9.09 -7.72 -4.57
N HIS A 2 10.23 -8.34 -4.27
CA HIS A 2 10.58 -8.84 -2.92
C HIS A 2 10.31 -7.78 -1.82
N ASN A 3 10.86 -6.59 -1.95
CA ASN A 3 10.71 -5.53 -0.94
C ASN A 3 9.26 -5.03 -0.77
N VAL A 4 8.43 -5.10 -1.82
CA VAL A 4 7.01 -4.75 -1.72
C VAL A 4 6.28 -5.83 -0.93
N ILE A 5 6.57 -7.10 -1.20
CA ILE A 5 5.99 -8.23 -0.46
C ILE A 5 6.36 -8.15 1.02
N GLU A 6 7.64 -7.99 1.35
CA GLU A 6 8.08 -7.86 2.75
C GLU A 6 7.50 -6.65 3.47
N TYR A 7 7.39 -5.53 2.76
CA TYR A 7 6.75 -4.34 3.28
C TYR A 7 5.27 -4.57 3.63
N THR A 8 4.53 -5.21 2.73
CA THR A 8 3.09 -5.44 2.93
C THR A 8 2.80 -6.49 3.99
N LYS A 9 3.72 -7.43 4.22
CA LYS A 9 3.63 -8.46 5.27
C LYS A 9 4.07 -7.97 6.67
N ALA A 10 4.61 -6.75 6.79
CA ALA A 10 5.17 -6.28 8.07
C ALA A 10 4.16 -6.42 9.22
N SER A 11 4.54 -7.13 10.29
CA SER A 11 3.65 -7.53 11.39
C SER A 11 2.95 -6.35 12.06
N TYR A 12 3.64 -5.21 12.24
CA TYR A 12 3.07 -4.00 12.83
C TYR A 12 1.97 -3.34 11.98
N LYS A 13 1.78 -3.78 10.72
CA LYS A 13 0.75 -3.29 9.81
C LYS A 13 -0.45 -4.21 9.72
N THR A 14 -0.25 -5.50 10.00
CA THR A 14 -1.22 -6.58 9.77
C THR A 14 -1.63 -7.30 11.06
N GLU A 15 -1.49 -6.66 12.23
CA GLU A 15 -1.72 -7.30 13.53
C GLU A 15 -1.07 -8.69 13.63
N GLU A 16 0.25 -8.74 13.65
CA GLU A 16 1.02 -9.99 13.72
C GLU A 16 0.69 -10.99 12.60
N GLN A 17 0.38 -10.47 11.41
CA GLN A 17 0.06 -11.25 10.20
C GLN A 17 -1.30 -11.99 10.23
N LEU A 18 -2.21 -11.64 11.12
CA LEU A 18 -3.56 -12.19 11.11
C LEU A 18 -4.30 -11.92 9.79
N TYR A 19 -4.01 -10.79 9.15
CA TYR A 19 -4.67 -10.36 7.91
C TYR A 19 -3.72 -10.48 6.71
N VAL A 20 -3.15 -11.68 6.55
CA VAL A 20 -2.30 -12.05 5.40
C VAL A 20 -2.81 -13.35 4.81
N THR A 21 -3.14 -13.36 3.53
CA THR A 21 -3.57 -14.55 2.78
C THR A 21 -2.76 -14.69 1.51
N ALA A 22 -2.25 -15.88 1.26
CA ALA A 22 -1.59 -16.25 0.01
C ALA A 22 -2.49 -17.20 -0.81
N LEU A 23 -2.57 -16.96 -2.11
CA LEU A 23 -3.30 -17.79 -3.06
C LEU A 23 -2.31 -18.36 -4.09
N ASN A 24 -2.35 -19.69 -4.31
CA ASN A 24 -1.49 -20.43 -5.22
C ASN A 24 0.01 -20.38 -4.90
N CYS A 25 0.37 -19.99 -3.69
CA CYS A 25 1.73 -19.93 -3.20
C CYS A 25 1.74 -20.03 -1.68
N ASP A 26 2.92 -20.27 -1.11
CA ASP A 26 3.10 -20.28 0.32
C ASP A 26 3.40 -18.86 0.82
N GLN A 27 2.83 -18.48 1.97
CA GLN A 27 2.96 -17.14 2.55
C GLN A 27 4.43 -16.81 2.89
N GLU A 28 5.21 -17.79 3.32
CA GLU A 28 6.61 -17.59 3.72
C GLU A 28 7.55 -17.51 2.51
N THR A 29 7.25 -18.27 1.46
CA THR A 29 8.13 -18.42 0.28
C THR A 29 7.57 -17.78 -0.99
N ILE A 30 6.61 -16.87 -0.87
CA ILE A 30 5.90 -16.29 -2.01
C ILE A 30 6.82 -15.68 -3.07
N TYR A 31 7.89 -15.00 -2.68
CA TYR A 31 8.83 -14.43 -3.65
C TYR A 31 9.53 -15.52 -4.46
N GLU A 32 9.97 -16.58 -3.80
CA GLU A 32 10.62 -17.73 -4.41
C GLU A 32 9.66 -18.48 -5.31
N ASP A 33 8.40 -18.63 -4.91
CA ASP A 33 7.35 -19.29 -5.71
C ASP A 33 7.07 -18.51 -6.99
N MET A 34 6.86 -17.19 -6.88
CA MET A 34 6.70 -16.32 -8.04
C MET A 34 7.93 -16.35 -8.96
N MET A 35 9.14 -16.40 -8.41
CA MET A 35 10.37 -16.48 -9.20
C MET A 35 10.56 -17.87 -9.80
N ARG A 36 10.10 -18.94 -9.15
CA ARG A 36 10.09 -20.31 -9.69
C ARG A 36 9.20 -20.39 -10.94
N THR A 37 7.99 -19.84 -10.88
CA THR A 37 7.10 -19.72 -12.04
C THR A 37 7.77 -18.98 -13.19
N LYS A 38 8.40 -17.83 -12.91
CA LYS A 38 9.12 -17.07 -13.96
C LYS A 38 10.26 -17.84 -14.59
N ARG A 39 11.06 -18.56 -13.79
CA ARG A 39 12.16 -19.39 -14.31
C ARG A 39 11.63 -20.52 -15.17
N ARG A 40 10.54 -21.20 -14.73
CA ARG A 40 9.88 -22.28 -15.49
C ARG A 40 9.50 -21.84 -16.91
N PHE A 41 9.06 -20.60 -17.07
CA PHE A 41 8.64 -20.06 -18.36
C PHE A 41 9.67 -19.11 -19.00
N SER A 42 10.90 -19.04 -18.48
CA SER A 42 11.99 -18.18 -18.99
C SER A 42 11.59 -16.70 -19.09
N LYS A 43 10.86 -16.18 -18.08
CA LYS A 43 10.34 -14.79 -18.03
C LYS A 43 10.78 -14.06 -16.75
N THR A 44 12.08 -14.06 -16.49
CA THR A 44 12.68 -13.46 -15.29
C THR A 44 12.98 -11.97 -15.40
N ASP A 45 12.68 -11.36 -16.53
CA ASP A 45 12.94 -9.94 -16.83
C ASP A 45 11.69 -9.08 -16.92
N GLY A 46 11.89 -7.77 -16.98
CA GLY A 46 10.83 -6.77 -17.10
C GLY A 46 10.00 -6.60 -15.82
N ILE A 47 8.68 -6.44 -15.96
CA ILE A 47 7.76 -6.31 -14.81
C ILE A 47 7.68 -7.66 -14.11
N LEU A 48 8.10 -7.69 -12.84
CA LEU A 48 8.13 -8.91 -12.04
C LEU A 48 6.84 -9.19 -11.28
N GLY A 49 6.02 -8.19 -11.02
CA GLY A 49 4.74 -8.32 -10.33
C GLY A 49 4.00 -7.01 -10.34
N PHE A 50 2.73 -7.09 -10.00
CA PHE A 50 1.85 -5.93 -9.88
C PHE A 50 1.47 -5.71 -8.41
N HIS A 51 1.22 -4.47 -8.07
CA HIS A 51 0.78 -4.05 -6.75
C HIS A 51 -0.47 -3.20 -6.90
N VAL A 52 -1.57 -3.64 -6.31
CA VAL A 52 -2.86 -2.96 -6.31
C VAL A 52 -3.25 -2.65 -4.86
N ILE A 53 -3.94 -1.54 -4.64
CA ILE A 53 -4.47 -1.15 -3.33
C ILE A 53 -5.97 -0.91 -3.46
N GLN A 54 -6.72 -1.46 -2.50
CA GLN A 54 -8.14 -1.20 -2.26
C GLN A 54 -8.26 -0.51 -0.90
N SER A 55 -8.75 0.72 -0.86
CA SER A 55 -8.94 1.49 0.37
C SER A 55 -10.41 1.63 0.72
N PHE A 56 -10.72 1.55 2.00
CA PHE A 56 -12.07 1.73 2.54
C PHE A 56 -12.20 3.11 3.20
N LYS A 57 -13.43 3.59 3.28
CA LYS A 57 -13.72 4.82 3.99
C LYS A 57 -13.52 4.62 5.49
N GLU A 58 -13.09 5.64 6.18
CA GLU A 58 -12.85 5.63 7.62
C GLU A 58 -14.10 5.19 8.40
N ASN A 59 -13.91 4.26 9.36
CA ASN A 59 -14.95 3.70 10.22
C ASN A 59 -16.11 2.97 9.50
N GLU A 60 -15.92 2.54 8.25
CA GLU A 60 -16.97 1.87 7.48
C GLU A 60 -16.83 0.35 7.47
N VAL A 61 -15.64 -0.16 7.71
CA VAL A 61 -15.31 -1.59 7.61
C VAL A 61 -14.49 -2.06 8.79
N THR A 62 -14.75 -3.31 9.25
CA THR A 62 -13.86 -3.98 10.22
C THR A 62 -12.67 -4.62 9.52
N PRO A 63 -11.55 -4.87 10.23
CA PRO A 63 -10.37 -5.55 9.66
C PRO A 63 -10.71 -6.88 8.99
N GLU A 64 -11.54 -7.71 9.64
CA GLU A 64 -11.95 -9.02 9.15
C GLU A 64 -12.75 -8.90 7.85
N LEU A 65 -13.70 -7.97 7.80
CA LEU A 65 -14.52 -7.75 6.61
C LEU A 65 -13.68 -7.19 5.47
N ALA A 66 -12.78 -6.23 5.75
CA ALA A 66 -11.88 -5.68 4.74
C ALA A 66 -10.99 -6.77 4.14
N HIS A 67 -10.42 -7.65 4.98
CA HIS A 67 -9.60 -8.76 4.52
C HIS A 67 -10.41 -9.78 3.70
N SER A 68 -11.60 -10.15 4.16
CA SER A 68 -12.51 -11.05 3.44
C SER A 68 -12.86 -10.52 2.05
N ILE A 69 -13.18 -9.22 1.94
CA ILE A 69 -13.43 -8.54 0.66
C ILE A 69 -12.19 -8.59 -0.24
N GLY A 70 -11.00 -8.37 0.32
CA GLY A 70 -9.75 -8.47 -0.42
C GLY A 70 -9.50 -9.89 -0.95
N VAL A 71 -9.72 -10.91 -0.14
CA VAL A 71 -9.59 -12.31 -0.55
C VAL A 71 -10.59 -12.66 -1.65
N GLN A 72 -11.85 -12.21 -1.52
CA GLN A 72 -12.85 -12.40 -2.55
C GLN A 72 -12.44 -11.73 -3.87
N LEU A 73 -12.01 -10.48 -3.84
CA LEU A 73 -11.55 -9.74 -5.01
C LEU A 73 -10.38 -10.45 -5.70
N ALA A 74 -9.40 -10.93 -4.94
CA ALA A 74 -8.25 -11.65 -5.49
C ALA A 74 -8.65 -12.99 -6.11
N ASN A 75 -9.60 -13.69 -5.52
CA ASN A 75 -10.12 -14.95 -6.07
C ASN A 75 -10.82 -14.74 -7.42
N GLU A 76 -11.60 -13.69 -7.55
CA GLU A 76 -12.35 -13.43 -8.80
C GLU A 76 -11.45 -12.92 -9.93
N LEU A 77 -10.37 -12.20 -9.62
CA LEU A 77 -9.57 -11.52 -10.64
C LEU A 77 -8.29 -12.28 -11.03
N TRP A 78 -7.65 -12.97 -10.09
CA TRP A 78 -6.27 -13.42 -10.32
C TRP A 78 -6.00 -14.88 -9.93
N SER A 79 -6.73 -15.46 -8.97
CA SER A 79 -6.37 -16.76 -8.38
C SER A 79 -6.41 -17.93 -9.36
N ASP A 80 -7.12 -17.83 -10.47
CA ASP A 80 -7.17 -18.87 -11.49
C ASP A 80 -5.84 -19.01 -12.27
N LYS A 81 -4.97 -17.98 -12.25
CA LYS A 81 -3.75 -17.94 -13.08
C LYS A 81 -2.50 -17.43 -12.41
N TYR A 82 -2.62 -16.71 -11.29
CA TYR A 82 -1.47 -16.03 -10.70
C TYR A 82 -1.32 -16.37 -9.22
N GLU A 83 -0.07 -16.40 -8.76
CA GLU A 83 0.23 -16.36 -7.34
C GLU A 83 -0.05 -14.95 -6.83
N VAL A 84 -0.77 -14.84 -5.72
CA VAL A 84 -1.20 -13.58 -5.13
C VAL A 84 -0.98 -13.61 -3.62
N ILE A 85 -0.51 -12.50 -3.05
CA ILE A 85 -0.62 -12.25 -1.62
C ILE A 85 -1.53 -11.05 -1.38
N ILE A 86 -2.42 -11.19 -0.41
CA ILE A 86 -3.34 -10.18 0.08
C ILE A 86 -2.92 -9.85 1.51
N THR A 87 -2.73 -8.57 1.80
CA THR A 87 -2.45 -8.09 3.16
C THR A 87 -3.35 -6.92 3.47
N THR A 88 -3.95 -6.92 4.68
CA THR A 88 -4.78 -5.81 5.13
C THR A 88 -4.02 -5.00 6.16
N HIS A 89 -3.84 -3.73 5.90
CA HIS A 89 -3.15 -2.79 6.77
C HIS A 89 -4.15 -2.02 7.65
N LEU A 90 -3.82 -1.95 8.94
CA LEU A 90 -4.65 -1.32 9.98
C LEU A 90 -3.98 -0.09 10.60
N ASN A 91 -2.78 0.21 10.18
CA ASN A 91 -1.89 1.21 10.79
C ASN A 91 -2.17 2.66 10.35
N THR A 92 -3.24 2.89 9.62
CA THR A 92 -3.69 4.22 9.18
C THR A 92 -5.17 4.41 9.50
N ASN A 93 -5.68 5.64 9.40
CA ASN A 93 -7.10 5.94 9.64
C ASN A 93 -8.04 5.22 8.63
N HIS A 94 -7.48 4.75 7.53
CA HIS A 94 -8.22 4.02 6.50
C HIS A 94 -7.68 2.60 6.41
N ILE A 95 -8.52 1.61 6.68
CA ILE A 95 -8.19 0.21 6.42
C ILE A 95 -8.04 0.04 4.91
N HIS A 96 -7.00 -0.67 4.49
CA HIS A 96 -6.76 -0.92 3.08
C HIS A 96 -6.09 -2.26 2.83
N ASN A 97 -6.45 -2.87 1.71
CA ASN A 97 -5.87 -4.11 1.22
C ASN A 97 -4.76 -3.82 0.22
N HIS A 98 -3.63 -4.50 0.36
CA HIS A 98 -2.59 -4.59 -0.64
C HIS A 98 -2.67 -5.94 -1.34
N PHE A 99 -2.58 -5.94 -2.65
CA PHE A 99 -2.48 -7.12 -3.50
C PHE A 99 -1.15 -7.09 -4.22
N CYS A 100 -0.31 -8.09 -3.98
CA CYS A 100 0.89 -8.28 -4.78
C CYS A 100 0.75 -9.58 -5.54
N PHE A 101 0.70 -9.55 -6.88
CA PHE A 101 0.54 -10.73 -7.69
C PHE A 101 1.61 -10.86 -8.77
N ASN A 102 1.86 -12.12 -9.17
CA ASN A 102 2.85 -12.44 -10.16
C ASN A 102 2.47 -11.87 -11.54
N SER A 103 3.45 -11.35 -12.28
CA SER A 103 3.24 -10.90 -13.66
C SER A 103 3.17 -12.04 -14.67
N VAL A 104 3.47 -13.28 -14.28
CA VAL A 104 3.50 -14.47 -15.15
C VAL A 104 2.54 -15.51 -14.60
N SER A 105 1.63 -15.98 -15.43
CA SER A 105 0.69 -17.05 -15.11
C SER A 105 1.43 -18.37 -14.81
N TYR A 106 1.09 -19.02 -13.69
CA TYR A 106 1.65 -20.31 -13.32
C TYR A 106 1.05 -21.45 -14.16
N ILE A 107 -0.08 -21.23 -14.84
CA ILE A 107 -0.76 -22.21 -15.71
C ILE A 107 -0.09 -22.28 -17.08
N ASP A 108 -0.01 -21.15 -17.80
CA ASP A 108 0.39 -21.10 -19.22
C ASP A 108 1.59 -20.18 -19.49
N GLY A 109 2.14 -19.55 -18.47
CA GLY A 109 3.28 -18.67 -18.57
C GLY A 109 3.00 -17.35 -19.29
N LYS A 110 1.74 -17.01 -19.60
CA LYS A 110 1.43 -15.71 -20.18
C LYS A 110 1.65 -14.59 -19.18
N LYS A 111 2.17 -13.46 -19.66
CA LYS A 111 2.28 -12.26 -18.84
C LYS A 111 0.90 -11.63 -18.67
N TYR A 112 0.63 -11.12 -17.48
CA TYR A 112 -0.55 -10.29 -17.20
C TYR A 112 -0.56 -9.08 -18.14
N HIS A 113 -1.69 -8.84 -18.77
CA HIS A 113 -1.88 -7.72 -19.67
C HIS A 113 -2.47 -6.54 -18.90
N ASP A 114 -1.60 -5.61 -18.51
CA ASP A 114 -1.98 -4.37 -17.83
C ASP A 114 -2.47 -3.35 -18.84
N CYS A 115 -3.78 -3.15 -18.91
CA CYS A 115 -4.46 -2.26 -19.86
C CYS A 115 -5.69 -1.61 -19.22
N ASN A 116 -6.32 -0.67 -19.93
CA ASN A 116 -7.49 0.05 -19.41
C ASN A 116 -8.66 -0.89 -19.09
N GLU A 117 -8.85 -1.94 -19.87
CA GLU A 117 -9.91 -2.92 -19.69
C GLU A 117 -9.71 -3.73 -18.40
N THR A 118 -8.48 -4.19 -18.12
CA THR A 118 -8.17 -4.90 -16.88
C THR A 118 -8.26 -3.98 -15.67
N TYR A 119 -7.90 -2.71 -15.82
CA TYR A 119 -8.07 -1.72 -14.76
C TYR A 119 -9.55 -1.44 -14.47
N ALA A 120 -10.37 -1.29 -15.51
CA ALA A 120 -11.82 -1.13 -15.34
C ALA A 120 -12.45 -2.34 -14.66
N LEU A 121 -12.06 -3.56 -15.07
CA LEU A 121 -12.53 -4.81 -14.47
C LEU A 121 -12.19 -4.89 -12.97
N ILE A 122 -10.96 -4.53 -12.57
CA ILE A 122 -10.58 -4.49 -11.15
C ILE A 122 -11.50 -3.56 -10.37
N ARG A 123 -11.76 -2.36 -10.90
CA ARG A 123 -12.63 -1.37 -10.26
C ARG A 123 -14.06 -1.85 -10.14
N GLU A 124 -14.67 -2.27 -11.27
CA GLU A 124 -16.05 -2.75 -11.30
C GLU A 124 -16.27 -3.93 -10.35
N THR A 125 -15.31 -4.87 -10.31
CA THR A 125 -15.39 -6.01 -9.40
C THR A 125 -15.27 -5.56 -7.93
N SER A 126 -14.33 -4.66 -7.63
CA SER A 126 -14.17 -4.09 -6.29
C SER A 126 -15.43 -3.35 -5.83
N ASP A 127 -15.97 -2.47 -6.69
CA ASP A 127 -17.16 -1.68 -6.38
C ASP A 127 -18.37 -2.60 -6.13
N ARG A 128 -18.59 -3.60 -6.97
CA ARG A 128 -19.67 -4.60 -6.79
C ARG A 128 -19.54 -5.35 -5.46
N ILE A 129 -18.34 -5.85 -5.12
CA ILE A 129 -18.13 -6.55 -3.85
C ILE A 129 -18.37 -5.62 -2.65
N CYS A 130 -17.94 -4.36 -2.74
CA CYS A 130 -18.21 -3.37 -1.69
C CYS A 130 -19.72 -3.10 -1.54
N GLU A 131 -20.46 -2.92 -2.63
CA GLU A 131 -21.92 -2.73 -2.61
C GLU A 131 -22.67 -3.94 -2.03
N GLU A 132 -22.27 -5.17 -2.39
CA GLU A 132 -22.81 -6.41 -1.84
C GLU A 132 -22.65 -6.47 -0.29
N ASN A 133 -21.57 -5.87 0.22
CA ASN A 133 -21.29 -5.74 1.66
C ASN A 133 -21.82 -4.43 2.26
N ARG A 134 -22.62 -3.64 1.54
CA ARG A 134 -23.21 -2.37 1.97
C ARG A 134 -22.20 -1.29 2.30
N LEU A 135 -21.03 -1.35 1.66
CA LEU A 135 -20.00 -0.34 1.79
C LEU A 135 -20.14 0.73 0.70
N SER A 136 -19.62 1.93 0.95
CA SER A 136 -19.64 3.01 -0.01
C SER A 136 -18.65 2.77 -1.15
N VAL A 137 -19.02 3.21 -2.34
CA VAL A 137 -18.16 3.23 -3.53
C VAL A 137 -17.95 4.66 -4.01
N ILE A 138 -16.87 4.91 -4.71
CA ILE A 138 -16.56 6.24 -5.23
C ILE A 138 -17.41 6.52 -6.47
N ASP A 139 -18.32 7.50 -6.38
CA ASP A 139 -19.06 8.01 -7.54
C ASP A 139 -18.14 8.91 -8.39
N GLU A 140 -17.66 8.39 -9.52
CA GLU A 140 -16.78 9.13 -10.44
C GLU A 140 -17.37 10.44 -10.96
N LYS A 141 -18.70 10.54 -11.03
CA LYS A 141 -19.39 11.74 -11.51
C LYS A 141 -19.33 12.88 -10.48
N LYS A 142 -19.16 12.54 -9.21
CA LYS A 142 -19.05 13.48 -8.08
C LYS A 142 -17.61 13.77 -7.68
N CYS A 143 -16.66 12.90 -8.05
CA CYS A 143 -15.26 13.19 -7.81
C CYS A 143 -14.75 14.28 -8.76
N PRO A 144 -14.16 15.38 -8.26
CA PRO A 144 -13.45 16.30 -9.12
C PRO A 144 -12.40 15.47 -9.88
N LYS A 145 -12.46 15.53 -11.23
CA LYS A 145 -11.44 14.88 -12.06
C LYS A 145 -10.08 15.42 -11.59
N SER A 146 -9.42 14.69 -10.72
CA SER A 146 -8.06 15.04 -10.32
C SER A 146 -7.26 15.11 -11.61
N LYS A 147 -6.47 16.18 -11.78
CA LYS A 147 -5.58 16.35 -12.95
C LYS A 147 -4.42 15.34 -12.89
N ILE A 148 -4.70 14.10 -12.47
CA ILE A 148 -3.77 12.99 -12.57
C ILE A 148 -3.75 12.63 -14.04
N ASN A 149 -2.71 13.10 -14.71
CA ASN A 149 -2.48 12.81 -16.10
C ASN A 149 -2.06 11.33 -16.19
N TYR A 150 -3.04 10.44 -16.38
CA TYR A 150 -2.84 8.99 -16.50
C TYR A 150 -1.79 8.62 -17.55
N ASN A 151 -1.61 9.43 -18.60
CA ASN A 151 -0.57 9.24 -19.60
C ASN A 151 0.86 9.33 -19.04
N ASN A 152 1.09 10.05 -17.94
CA ASN A 152 2.37 10.09 -17.24
C ASN A 152 2.56 8.91 -16.27
N PHE A 153 1.46 8.24 -15.88
CA PHE A 153 1.50 7.06 -15.00
C PHE A 153 2.09 5.85 -15.73
N TYR A 154 1.77 5.67 -17.01
CA TYR A 154 2.20 4.51 -17.80
C TYR A 154 3.61 4.62 -18.41
N LYS A 155 4.20 5.80 -18.49
CA LYS A 155 5.56 5.99 -19.03
C LYS A 155 6.65 5.81 -17.97
N GLY A 156 6.84 4.61 -17.44
CA GLY A 156 7.99 4.24 -16.60
C GLY A 156 7.89 4.64 -15.12
N GLN A 157 6.69 4.92 -14.58
CA GLN A 157 6.50 5.32 -13.18
C GLN A 157 5.98 4.22 -12.26
N ALA A 158 5.69 3.02 -12.72
CA ALA A 158 5.15 1.94 -11.86
C ALA A 158 6.03 1.67 -10.63
N GLN A 159 7.37 1.65 -10.78
CA GLN A 159 8.28 1.54 -9.65
C GLN A 159 8.33 2.78 -8.75
N LYS A 160 8.11 3.98 -9.34
CA LYS A 160 8.10 5.24 -8.56
C LYS A 160 6.80 5.42 -7.78
N SER A 161 5.67 4.93 -8.31
CA SER A 161 4.38 5.02 -7.63
C SER A 161 4.34 4.14 -6.38
N SER A 162 4.72 2.88 -6.48
CA SER A 162 4.73 1.96 -5.33
C SER A 162 5.62 2.44 -4.19
N TYR A 163 6.85 2.93 -4.50
CA TYR A 163 7.72 3.47 -3.46
C TYR A 163 7.17 4.75 -2.83
N ASN A 164 6.61 5.66 -3.61
CA ASN A 164 5.99 6.87 -3.06
C ASN A 164 4.78 6.53 -2.17
N MET A 165 3.99 5.53 -2.53
CA MET A 165 2.86 5.07 -1.72
C MET A 165 3.32 4.49 -0.39
N ILE A 166 4.32 3.60 -0.42
CA ILE A 166 4.97 3.04 0.78
C ILE A 166 5.46 4.16 1.71
N VAL A 167 6.19 5.13 1.15
CA VAL A 167 6.73 6.24 1.95
C VAL A 167 5.62 7.12 2.51
N LYS A 168 4.55 7.36 1.75
CA LYS A 168 3.41 8.14 2.22
C LYS A 168 2.72 7.46 3.41
N GLU A 169 2.43 6.18 3.30
CA GLU A 169 1.82 5.39 4.39
C GLU A 169 2.70 5.37 5.64
N ASP A 170 4.00 5.16 5.49
CA ASP A 170 4.93 5.17 6.61
C ASP A 170 5.00 6.55 7.29
N ILE A 171 4.92 7.64 6.52
CA ILE A 171 4.85 9.00 7.06
C ILE A 171 3.52 9.23 7.79
N ASP A 172 2.39 8.84 7.19
CA ASP A 172 1.06 8.98 7.80
C ASP A 172 0.98 8.18 9.11
N TYR A 173 1.53 6.97 9.13
CA TYR A 173 1.67 6.17 10.34
C TYR A 173 2.53 6.88 11.40
N ALA A 174 3.70 7.38 11.01
CA ALA A 174 4.58 8.08 11.95
C ALA A 174 3.93 9.36 12.53
N ILE A 175 3.16 10.10 11.74
CA ILE A 175 2.36 11.24 12.21
C ILE A 175 1.31 10.75 13.22
N ALA A 176 0.60 9.67 12.89
CA ALA A 176 -0.44 9.11 13.74
C ALA A 176 0.10 8.55 15.06
N GLN A 177 1.35 8.15 15.17
CA GLN A 177 1.96 7.60 16.39
C GLN A 177 2.73 8.62 17.22
N ALA A 178 3.17 9.72 16.62
CA ALA A 178 4.04 10.68 17.27
C ALA A 178 3.31 11.56 18.32
N PHE A 179 4.03 11.95 19.36
CA PHE A 179 3.61 12.98 20.33
C PHE A 179 4.29 14.32 20.09
N SER A 180 5.36 14.34 19.32
CA SER A 180 6.10 15.55 18.93
C SER A 180 6.76 15.35 17.58
N TYR A 181 7.22 16.46 16.97
CA TYR A 181 7.99 16.38 15.72
C TYR A 181 9.29 15.57 15.86
N ASN A 182 9.97 15.68 17.00
CA ASN A 182 11.17 14.87 17.26
C ASN A 182 10.84 13.38 17.39
N ASP A 183 9.70 13.06 17.99
CA ASP A 183 9.22 11.69 18.08
C ASP A 183 8.86 11.12 16.69
N PHE A 184 8.17 11.91 15.86
CA PHE A 184 7.94 11.58 14.45
C PHE A 184 9.23 11.22 13.69
N LEU A 185 10.28 12.04 13.84
CA LEU A 185 11.57 11.74 13.22
C LEU A 185 12.22 10.48 13.79
N SER A 186 12.01 10.22 15.09
CA SER A 186 12.52 9.01 15.76
C SER A 186 11.81 7.76 15.27
N ILE A 187 10.48 7.81 15.09
CA ILE A 187 9.68 6.72 14.52
C ILE A 187 10.17 6.40 13.11
N LEU A 188 10.32 7.40 12.24
CA LEU A 188 10.83 7.18 10.88
C LEU A 188 12.24 6.55 10.87
N ARG A 189 13.13 6.93 11.81
CA ARG A 189 14.45 6.28 11.92
C ARG A 189 14.34 4.82 12.34
N LYS A 190 13.44 4.49 13.29
CA LYS A 190 13.15 3.10 13.68
C LYS A 190 12.56 2.26 12.54
N MET A 191 11.96 2.91 11.55
CA MET A 191 11.45 2.29 10.32
C MET A 191 12.51 2.27 9.20
N ASP A 192 13.79 2.43 9.53
CA ASP A 192 14.95 2.40 8.62
C ASP A 192 14.97 3.53 7.58
N TYR A 193 14.37 4.68 7.90
CA TYR A 193 14.48 5.86 7.05
C TYR A 193 15.75 6.67 7.34
N THR A 194 16.50 6.97 6.27
CA THR A 194 17.49 8.05 6.28
C THR A 194 16.77 9.38 6.07
N ILE A 195 16.92 10.30 7.02
CA ILE A 195 16.22 11.58 7.04
C ILE A 195 17.20 12.71 6.75
N THR A 196 16.84 13.61 5.86
CA THR A 196 17.62 14.82 5.54
C THR A 196 16.70 16.02 5.59
N ASN A 197 17.04 17.01 6.42
CA ASN A 197 16.39 18.31 6.42
C ASN A 197 17.36 19.37 5.87
N ARG A 198 16.99 19.99 4.75
CA ARG A 198 17.77 21.10 4.16
C ARG A 198 16.84 22.27 3.88
N TYR A 199 17.18 23.42 4.46
CA TYR A 199 16.41 24.66 4.30
C TYR A 199 14.92 24.50 4.63
N GLY A 200 14.60 23.80 5.72
CA GLY A 200 13.21 23.56 6.13
C GLY A 200 12.45 22.56 5.26
N LYS A 201 13.15 21.81 4.37
CA LYS A 201 12.54 20.83 3.48
C LYS A 201 12.96 19.42 3.87
N LEU A 202 12.00 18.65 4.33
CA LEU A 202 12.21 17.29 4.77
C LEU A 202 12.27 16.33 3.57
N SER A 203 13.30 15.49 3.56
CA SER A 203 13.46 14.43 2.57
C SER A 203 13.79 13.12 3.27
N VAL A 204 13.22 12.04 2.79
CA VAL A 204 13.37 10.69 3.36
C VAL A 204 13.82 9.70 2.31
N ARG A 205 14.55 8.67 2.73
CA ARG A 205 14.97 7.54 1.90
C ARG A 205 14.97 6.27 2.75
N LYS A 206 14.45 5.20 2.19
CA LYS A 206 14.49 3.86 2.79
C LYS A 206 15.23 2.91 1.85
N GLU A 207 16.14 2.10 2.38
CA GLU A 207 16.78 1.05 1.60
C GLU A 207 15.71 0.04 1.08
N PRO A 208 15.89 -0.57 -0.09
CA PRO A 208 17.05 -0.47 -0.97
C PRO A 208 16.96 0.69 -2.00
N TYR A 209 16.04 1.62 -1.81
CA TYR A 209 15.84 2.71 -2.75
C TYR A 209 16.93 3.78 -2.59
N LYS A 210 17.61 4.11 -3.67
CA LYS A 210 18.73 5.06 -3.65
C LYS A 210 18.31 6.53 -3.69
N ARG A 211 17.05 6.82 -4.04
CA ARG A 211 16.56 8.17 -4.26
C ARG A 211 15.88 8.74 -3.03
N ASN A 212 16.27 9.94 -2.63
CA ASN A 212 15.55 10.70 -1.62
C ASN A 212 14.21 11.21 -2.17
N ILE A 213 13.16 11.07 -1.39
CA ILE A 213 11.84 11.67 -1.64
C ILE A 213 11.72 12.92 -0.77
N ARG A 214 11.54 14.09 -1.42
CA ARG A 214 11.15 15.31 -0.74
C ARG A 214 9.66 15.25 -0.49
N ILE A 215 9.25 15.13 0.78
CA ILE A 215 7.87 14.77 1.15
C ILE A 215 6.86 15.84 0.71
N GLU A 216 7.12 17.13 0.96
CA GLU A 216 6.26 18.22 0.49
C GLU A 216 6.04 18.20 -1.03
N ARG A 217 7.10 17.96 -1.81
CA ARG A 217 7.01 17.91 -3.28
C ARG A 217 6.28 16.68 -3.78
N ALA A 218 6.39 15.56 -3.07
CA ALA A 218 5.82 14.27 -3.48
C ALA A 218 4.35 14.15 -3.10
N PHE A 219 3.96 14.70 -1.94
CA PHE A 219 2.66 14.46 -1.32
C PHE A 219 1.82 15.73 -1.10
N GLY A 220 2.36 16.90 -1.42
CA GLY A 220 1.64 18.17 -1.35
C GLY A 220 1.88 18.96 -0.05
N ASP A 221 1.21 20.11 0.04
CA ASP A 221 1.40 21.10 1.11
C ASP A 221 1.05 20.55 2.50
N ASP A 222 0.17 19.57 2.59
CA ASP A 222 -0.19 18.91 3.85
C ASP A 222 0.99 18.23 4.55
N TYR A 223 2.07 17.99 3.80
CA TYR A 223 3.31 17.39 4.29
C TYR A 223 4.45 18.39 4.44
N LYS A 224 4.17 19.71 4.51
CA LYS A 224 5.10 20.71 5.03
C LYS A 224 5.33 20.48 6.52
N ILE A 225 6.52 20.81 7.02
CA ILE A 225 6.89 20.58 8.43
C ILE A 225 5.85 21.20 9.37
N GLU A 226 5.43 22.41 9.11
CA GLU A 226 4.42 23.14 9.91
C GLU A 226 3.08 22.38 9.98
N ASN A 227 2.64 21.83 8.85
CA ASN A 227 1.39 21.06 8.78
C ASN A 227 1.52 19.66 9.42
N ILE A 228 2.69 19.03 9.34
CA ILE A 228 2.99 17.80 10.06
C ILE A 228 2.95 18.04 11.57
N GLU A 229 3.59 19.08 12.06
CA GLU A 229 3.56 19.46 13.48
C GLU A 229 2.14 19.70 13.98
N LYS A 230 1.32 20.41 13.19
CA LYS A 230 -0.08 20.64 13.49
C LYS A 230 -0.89 19.34 13.55
N LYS A 231 -0.74 18.46 12.57
CA LYS A 231 -1.41 17.15 12.56
C LYS A 231 -1.01 16.29 13.77
N ILE A 232 0.26 16.26 14.13
CA ILE A 232 0.74 15.54 15.31
C ILE A 232 0.09 16.09 16.57
N TYR A 233 0.01 17.41 16.71
CA TYR A 233 -0.64 18.03 17.86
C TYR A 233 -2.14 17.69 17.94
N GLU A 234 -2.86 17.77 16.82
CA GLU A 234 -4.28 17.44 16.74
C GLU A 234 -4.53 15.97 17.12
N VAL A 235 -3.76 15.04 16.58
CA VAL A 235 -3.88 13.60 16.87
C VAL A 235 -3.49 13.29 18.31
N SER A 236 -2.41 13.88 18.83
CA SER A 236 -1.96 13.62 20.20
C SER A 236 -2.95 14.15 21.24
N ALA A 237 -3.65 15.25 20.94
CA ALA A 237 -4.65 15.85 21.84
C ALA A 237 -5.93 14.99 21.96
N THR A 238 -6.22 14.12 21.00
CA THR A 238 -7.39 13.22 21.02
C THR A 238 -7.12 11.86 21.68
N ARG A 239 -5.86 11.55 22.00
CA ARG A 239 -5.49 10.31 22.68
C ARG A 239 -5.79 10.40 24.17
N GLU A 240 -6.43 9.39 24.72
CA GLU A 240 -6.60 9.25 26.16
C GLU A 240 -5.21 9.15 26.82
N PRO A 241 -4.99 9.84 27.97
CA PRO A 241 -3.75 9.68 28.70
C PRO A 241 -3.61 8.22 29.16
N PHE A 242 -2.39 7.67 29.01
CA PHE A 242 -2.10 6.33 29.49
C PHE A 242 -2.61 6.15 30.92
N PRO A 243 -3.31 5.05 31.26
CA PRO A 243 -3.66 4.78 32.65
C PRO A 243 -2.35 4.74 33.45
N GLU A 244 -2.26 5.57 34.51
CA GLU A 244 -1.15 5.52 35.44
C GLU A 244 -1.05 4.11 36.01
N VAL A 245 0.05 3.43 35.72
CA VAL A 245 0.39 2.15 36.33
C VAL A 245 0.69 2.45 37.81
N ARG A 246 -0.27 2.14 38.67
CA ARG A 246 -0.08 2.14 40.13
C ARG A 246 0.60 0.89 40.60
#